data_f82467e57cab129d2ee51a705d086a9b
#
_entry.id   f82467e57cab129d2ee51a705d086a9b
#
_cell.length_a   1.000
_cell.length_b   1.000
_cell.length_c   1.000
_cell.angle_alpha   90.00
_cell.angle_beta   90.00
_cell.angle_gamma   90.00
#
_symmetry.space_group_name_H-M   'P 1'
#
loop_
_entity.id
_entity.type
_entity.pdbx_description
1 polymer ?
#
loop_
_entity_poly.entity_id
_entity_poly.type
_entity_poly.pdbx_seq_one_letter_code
_entity_poly.pdbx_strand_id
1 'polypeptide(L)'
;MTHSVEKFLASYLPIGGLAAYSVEFPNAVLVSECLTKSLYPASTAQMLTHVVQVGRTLLSCGEQAAQYCWTFEGHRVHVASRTDGVCLALLVENNPNVQMARVQEVLQGFIDLPEV
;
A
#
# COMPACT_ATOMS: atom_id res chain seq x y z
N MET A 1 -16.13 5.57 -8.66
CA MET A 1 -14.96 6.10 -7.98
C MET A 1 -14.16 5.03 -7.31
N THR A 2 -14.72 4.36 -6.30
CA THR A 2 -14.06 3.21 -5.67
C THR A 2 -13.74 2.09 -6.67
N HIS A 3 -14.57 1.94 -7.72
CA HIS A 3 -14.36 0.93 -8.75
C HIS A 3 -13.06 1.09 -9.53
N SER A 4 -12.56 2.32 -9.70
CA SER A 4 -11.32 2.56 -10.42
C SER A 4 -10.12 1.92 -9.73
N VAL A 5 -10.06 2.06 -8.40
CA VAL A 5 -8.98 1.48 -7.61
C VAL A 5 -9.08 -0.05 -7.62
N GLU A 6 -10.27 -0.59 -7.41
CA GLU A 6 -10.49 -2.02 -7.38
C GLU A 6 -10.13 -2.68 -8.71
N LYS A 7 -10.56 -2.08 -9.83
CA LYS A 7 -10.19 -2.55 -11.16
C LYS A 7 -8.69 -2.48 -11.40
N PHE A 8 -8.08 -1.36 -10.99
CA PHE A 8 -6.65 -1.16 -11.14
C PHE A 8 -5.87 -2.26 -10.39
N LEU A 9 -6.20 -2.49 -9.12
CA LEU A 9 -5.52 -3.51 -8.33
C LEU A 9 -5.76 -4.90 -8.90
N ALA A 10 -7.00 -5.21 -9.30
CA ALA A 10 -7.32 -6.51 -9.87
C ALA A 10 -6.51 -6.81 -11.13
N SER A 11 -6.16 -5.79 -11.91
CA SER A 11 -5.36 -5.99 -13.12
C SER A 11 -3.91 -6.39 -12.84
N TYR A 12 -3.40 -6.13 -11.63
CA TYR A 12 -2.03 -6.47 -11.26
C TYR A 12 -1.91 -7.70 -10.38
N LEU A 13 -2.98 -8.07 -9.68
CA LEU A 13 -2.95 -9.23 -8.78
C LEU A 13 -3.10 -10.53 -9.58
N PRO A 14 -2.47 -11.62 -9.15
CA PRO A 14 -1.58 -11.74 -7.99
C PRO A 14 -0.18 -11.21 -8.24
N ILE A 15 0.51 -10.80 -7.18
CA ILE A 15 1.91 -10.38 -7.21
C ILE A 15 2.70 -11.31 -6.30
N GLY A 16 3.76 -11.91 -6.83
CA GLY A 16 4.61 -12.79 -6.02
C GLY A 16 5.25 -12.04 -4.86
N GLY A 17 5.06 -12.56 -3.65
CA GLY A 17 5.61 -11.96 -2.43
C GLY A 17 4.73 -10.90 -1.77
N LEU A 18 3.59 -10.56 -2.36
CA LEU A 18 2.64 -9.64 -1.73
C LEU A 18 1.85 -10.38 -0.67
N ALA A 19 1.94 -9.92 0.58
CA ALA A 19 1.29 -10.57 1.73
C ALA A 19 -0.03 -9.90 2.10
N ALA A 20 -0.13 -8.58 1.92
CA ALA A 20 -1.34 -7.82 2.25
C ALA A 20 -1.31 -6.47 1.57
N TYR A 21 -2.47 -5.83 1.45
CA TYR A 21 -2.54 -4.46 0.96
C TYR A 21 -3.72 -3.72 1.58
N SER A 22 -3.64 -2.39 1.53
CA SER A 22 -4.69 -1.53 2.04
C SER A 22 -4.76 -0.27 1.18
N VAL A 23 -5.98 0.19 0.89
CA VAL A 23 -6.22 1.49 0.26
C VAL A 23 -6.97 2.34 1.27
N GLU A 24 -6.43 3.52 1.58
CA GLU A 24 -6.99 4.37 2.62
C GLU A 24 -7.21 5.79 2.12
N PHE A 25 -8.41 6.29 2.35
CA PHE A 25 -8.75 7.70 2.21
C PHE A 25 -8.29 8.44 3.48
N PRO A 26 -8.25 9.77 3.48
CA PRO A 26 -7.82 10.53 4.66
C PRO A 26 -8.57 10.18 5.94
N ASN A 27 -9.81 9.75 5.85
CA ASN A 27 -10.67 9.50 7.02
C ASN A 27 -11.30 8.12 7.05
N ALA A 28 -10.96 7.22 6.12
CA ALA A 28 -11.58 5.90 6.05
C ALA A 28 -10.71 4.91 5.30
N VAL A 29 -10.77 3.64 5.69
CA VAL A 29 -10.16 2.54 4.93
C VAL A 29 -11.15 2.13 3.85
N LEU A 30 -10.71 2.14 2.57
CA LEU A 30 -11.54 1.68 1.47
C LEU A 30 -11.54 0.16 1.37
N VAL A 31 -10.35 -0.44 1.38
CA VAL A 31 -10.18 -1.88 1.29
C VAL A 31 -8.92 -2.29 2.03
N SER A 32 -8.95 -3.44 2.66
CA SER A 32 -7.78 -4.04 3.30
C SER A 32 -7.89 -5.55 3.16
N GLU A 33 -6.89 -6.17 2.55
CA GLU A 33 -6.87 -7.60 2.27
C GLU A 33 -5.59 -8.23 2.78
N CYS A 34 -5.73 -9.35 3.47
CA CYS A 34 -4.61 -10.18 3.89
C CYS A 34 -4.56 -11.40 2.97
N LEU A 35 -3.49 -11.55 2.21
CA LEU A 35 -3.37 -12.54 1.15
C LEU A 35 -2.64 -13.81 1.60
N THR A 36 -2.10 -13.84 2.80
CA THR A 36 -1.37 -14.98 3.35
C THR A 36 -2.01 -15.43 4.65
N LYS A 37 -1.95 -16.76 4.90
CA LYS A 37 -2.46 -17.34 6.13
C LYS A 37 -1.49 -17.20 7.30
N SER A 38 -0.26 -16.80 7.05
CA SER A 38 0.76 -16.65 8.09
C SER A 38 0.59 -15.37 8.91
N LEU A 39 -0.28 -14.46 8.48
CA LEU A 39 -0.55 -13.19 9.17
C LEU A 39 -1.99 -13.15 9.68
N TYR A 40 -2.17 -12.45 10.79
CA TYR A 40 -3.52 -12.23 11.34
C TYR A 40 -4.15 -11.03 10.63
N PRO A 41 -5.30 -11.21 9.95
CA PRO A 41 -5.88 -10.13 9.14
C PRO A 41 -6.16 -8.84 9.90
N ALA A 42 -6.74 -8.92 11.11
CA ALA A 42 -7.07 -7.72 11.88
C ALA A 42 -5.82 -6.95 12.31
N SER A 43 -4.80 -7.66 12.81
CA SER A 43 -3.54 -7.03 13.23
C SER A 43 -2.79 -6.43 12.06
N THR A 44 -2.81 -7.12 10.92
CA THR A 44 -2.16 -6.67 9.70
C THR A 44 -2.81 -5.39 9.19
N ALA A 45 -4.14 -5.35 9.13
CA ALA A 45 -4.88 -4.17 8.71
C ALA A 45 -4.57 -2.98 9.63
N GLN A 46 -4.53 -3.20 10.92
CA GLN A 46 -4.22 -2.15 11.90
C GLN A 46 -2.80 -1.62 11.72
N MET A 47 -1.84 -2.50 11.48
CA MET A 47 -0.46 -2.11 11.24
C MET A 47 -0.34 -1.25 9.98
N LEU A 48 -1.00 -1.64 8.89
CA LEU A 48 -0.98 -0.88 7.64
C LEU A 48 -1.58 0.52 7.85
N THR A 49 -2.67 0.63 8.60
CA THR A 49 -3.26 1.92 8.94
C THR A 49 -2.28 2.80 9.71
N HIS A 50 -1.57 2.23 10.69
CA HIS A 50 -0.57 2.98 11.46
C HIS A 50 0.57 3.48 10.59
N VAL A 51 1.06 2.65 9.67
CA VAL A 51 2.15 3.05 8.75
C VAL A 51 1.71 4.21 7.87
N VAL A 52 0.49 4.15 7.34
CA VAL A 52 -0.06 5.23 6.53
C VAL A 52 -0.18 6.51 7.35
N GLN A 53 -0.64 6.42 8.61
CA GLN A 53 -0.77 7.60 9.48
C GLN A 53 0.58 8.25 9.79
N VAL A 54 1.62 7.44 10.02
CA VAL A 54 2.98 7.98 10.23
C VAL A 54 3.44 8.74 8.99
N GLY A 55 3.20 8.19 7.80
CA GLY A 55 3.53 8.87 6.55
C GLY A 55 2.79 10.20 6.39
N ARG A 56 1.50 10.23 6.71
CA ARG A 56 0.70 11.45 6.66
C ARG A 56 1.23 12.51 7.63
N THR A 57 1.68 12.09 8.81
CA THR A 57 2.29 12.99 9.79
C THR A 57 3.56 13.63 9.25
N LEU A 58 4.42 12.84 8.60
CA LEU A 58 5.63 13.36 7.97
C LEU A 58 5.31 14.39 6.88
N LEU A 59 4.30 14.10 6.05
CA LEU A 59 3.88 15.04 5.02
C LEU A 59 3.36 16.35 5.61
N SER A 60 2.64 16.27 6.74
CA SER A 60 2.13 17.48 7.41
C SER A 60 3.24 18.30 8.06
N CYS A 61 4.41 17.69 8.31
CA CYS A 61 5.59 18.39 8.80
C CYS A 61 6.44 19.01 7.69
N GLY A 62 5.97 18.97 6.45
CA GLY A 62 6.64 19.57 5.31
C GLY A 62 7.48 18.63 4.47
N GLU A 63 7.55 17.35 4.83
CA GLU A 63 8.23 16.37 4.02
C GLU A 63 7.44 16.13 2.73
N GLN A 64 8.16 15.90 1.63
CA GLN A 64 7.53 15.66 0.34
C GLN A 64 7.96 14.31 -0.19
N ALA A 65 7.03 13.38 -0.23
CA ALA A 65 7.28 12.05 -0.77
C ALA A 65 5.98 11.49 -1.34
N ALA A 66 6.03 11.05 -2.60
CA ALA A 66 4.93 10.31 -3.20
C ALA A 66 4.99 8.83 -2.82
N GLN A 67 6.19 8.34 -2.52
CA GLN A 67 6.41 6.95 -2.11
C GLN A 67 7.37 6.90 -0.94
N TYR A 68 7.15 5.94 -0.03
CA TYR A 68 8.07 5.66 1.06
C TYR A 68 7.97 4.18 1.43
N CYS A 69 8.98 3.70 2.13
CA CYS A 69 9.10 2.29 2.49
C CYS A 69 9.57 2.14 3.93
N TRP A 70 8.95 1.22 4.64
CA TRP A 70 9.36 0.82 5.98
C TRP A 70 9.88 -0.62 5.91
N THR A 71 11.06 -0.87 6.45
CA THR A 71 11.67 -2.20 6.41
C THR A 71 11.63 -2.83 7.79
N PHE A 72 11.07 -4.02 7.85
CA PHE A 72 11.06 -4.87 9.03
C PHE A 72 11.89 -6.13 8.73
N GLU A 73 12.12 -6.95 9.72
CA GLU A 73 12.93 -8.15 9.54
C GLU A 73 12.37 -9.09 8.46
N GLY A 74 11.09 -9.41 8.54
CA GLY A 74 10.46 -10.36 7.62
C GLY A 74 9.67 -9.74 6.48
N HIS A 75 9.46 -8.43 6.51
CA HIS A 75 8.58 -7.75 5.55
C HIS A 75 9.02 -6.33 5.31
N ARG A 76 8.53 -5.76 4.20
CA ARG A 76 8.63 -4.33 3.92
C ARG A 76 7.24 -3.81 3.61
N VAL A 77 6.97 -2.57 4.02
CA VAL A 77 5.73 -1.90 3.67
C VAL A 77 6.07 -0.77 2.71
N HIS A 78 5.52 -0.85 1.50
CA HIS A 78 5.65 0.20 0.50
C HIS A 78 4.36 1.00 0.46
N VAL A 79 4.46 2.31 0.53
CA VAL A 79 3.29 3.18 0.51
C VAL A 79 3.42 4.18 -0.63
N ALA A 80 2.34 4.33 -1.39
CA ALA A 80 2.20 5.36 -2.39
C ALA A 80 1.13 6.34 -1.93
N SER A 81 1.45 7.63 -1.96
CA SER A 81 0.57 8.70 -1.51
C SER A 81 0.22 9.61 -2.68
N ARG A 82 -1.05 9.76 -2.93
CA ARG A 82 -1.56 10.62 -4.00
C ARG A 82 -1.80 12.04 -3.51
N THR A 83 -1.84 12.98 -4.44
CA THR A 83 -2.12 14.38 -4.11
C THR A 83 -3.53 14.60 -3.55
N ASP A 84 -4.47 13.69 -3.85
CA ASP A 84 -5.81 13.74 -3.29
C ASP A 84 -5.90 13.15 -1.88
N GLY A 85 -4.79 12.69 -1.34
CA GLY A 85 -4.72 12.14 0.02
C GLY A 85 -5.00 10.65 0.13
N VAL A 86 -5.32 10.00 -0.98
CA VAL A 86 -5.54 8.54 -0.98
C VAL A 86 -4.19 7.83 -0.98
N CYS A 87 -4.04 6.81 -0.14
CA CYS A 87 -2.80 6.05 0.00
C CYS A 87 -3.01 4.58 -0.29
N LEU A 88 -2.02 3.97 -0.93
CA LEU A 88 -1.95 2.52 -1.13
C LEU A 88 -0.76 2.00 -0.33
N ALA A 89 -1.00 1.02 0.53
CA ALA A 89 0.05 0.35 1.29
C ALA A 89 0.14 -1.11 0.84
N LEU A 90 1.35 -1.54 0.50
CA LEU A 90 1.64 -2.92 0.09
C LEU A 90 2.60 -3.54 1.09
N LEU A 91 2.18 -4.60 1.75
CA LEU A 91 3.04 -5.38 2.63
C LEU A 91 3.62 -6.53 1.83
N VAL A 92 4.93 -6.51 1.61
CA VAL A 92 5.63 -7.52 0.83
C VAL A 92 6.64 -8.26 1.70
N GLU A 93 6.95 -9.49 1.33
CA GLU A 93 7.99 -10.27 2.00
C GLU A 93 9.35 -9.61 1.77
N ASN A 94 10.22 -9.67 2.78
CA ASN A 94 11.57 -9.13 2.66
C ASN A 94 12.52 -10.23 2.18
N ASN A 95 12.38 -10.65 0.93
CA ASN A 95 13.20 -11.69 0.33
C ASN A 95 13.33 -11.46 -1.19
N PRO A 96 14.29 -12.13 -1.86
CA PRO A 96 14.53 -11.91 -3.29
C PRO A 96 13.48 -12.49 -4.22
N ASN A 97 12.51 -13.26 -3.72
CA ASN A 97 11.48 -13.87 -4.55
C ASN A 97 10.31 -12.92 -4.84
N VAL A 98 10.30 -11.73 -4.24
CA VAL A 98 9.25 -10.74 -4.47
C VAL A 98 9.40 -10.14 -5.88
N GLN A 99 8.30 -10.01 -6.59
CA GLN A 99 8.26 -9.37 -7.90
C GLN A 99 8.31 -7.84 -7.74
N MET A 100 9.48 -7.32 -7.36
CA MET A 100 9.63 -5.90 -7.04
C MET A 100 9.33 -4.97 -8.22
N ALA A 101 9.65 -5.38 -9.45
CA ALA A 101 9.31 -4.58 -10.63
C ALA A 101 7.80 -4.37 -10.72
N ARG A 102 7.03 -5.42 -10.44
CA ARG A 102 5.58 -5.35 -10.46
C ARG A 102 5.03 -4.51 -9.30
N VAL A 103 5.65 -4.62 -8.13
CA VAL A 103 5.31 -3.78 -6.97
C VAL A 103 5.51 -2.30 -7.32
N GLN A 104 6.63 -1.95 -7.94
CA GLN A 104 6.91 -0.57 -8.34
C GLN A 104 5.92 -0.08 -9.41
N GLU A 105 5.57 -0.93 -10.36
CA GLU A 105 4.55 -0.58 -11.36
C GLU A 105 3.20 -0.26 -10.73
N VAL A 106 2.80 -1.05 -9.74
CA VAL A 106 1.53 -0.81 -9.02
C VAL A 106 1.56 0.51 -8.27
N LEU A 107 2.65 0.77 -7.54
CA LEU A 107 2.77 2.01 -6.77
C LEU A 107 2.73 3.24 -7.68
N GLN A 108 3.50 3.21 -8.76
CA GLN A 108 3.53 4.33 -9.69
C GLN A 108 2.21 4.48 -10.44
N GLY A 109 1.64 3.37 -10.89
CA GLY A 109 0.35 3.40 -11.56
C GLY A 109 -0.77 3.92 -10.68
N PHE A 110 -0.72 3.61 -9.38
CA PHE A 110 -1.69 4.13 -8.43
C PHE A 110 -1.59 5.65 -8.30
N ILE A 111 -0.37 6.17 -8.22
CA ILE A 111 -0.14 7.63 -8.17
C ILE A 111 -0.65 8.30 -9.43
N ASP A 112 -0.49 7.65 -10.57
CA ASP A 112 -0.82 8.21 -11.88
C ASP A 112 -2.30 8.04 -12.26
N LEU A 113 -3.11 7.33 -11.47
CA LEU A 113 -4.54 7.21 -11.75
C LEU A 113 -5.18 8.59 -11.75
N PRO A 114 -5.98 8.92 -12.78
CA PRO A 114 -6.59 10.24 -12.85
C PRO A 114 -7.60 10.50 -11.74
N GLU A 115 -8.35 9.46 -11.34
CA GLU A 115 -9.33 9.55 -10.25
C GLU A 115 -9.38 8.26 -9.46
N VAL A 116 -9.76 8.38 -8.20
CA VAL A 116 -9.95 7.23 -7.31
C VAL A 116 -11.38 7.16 -6.82
#